data_e7dc3890a5eae8069b3bf77d0f9b3f99
#
_entry.id   e7dc3890a5eae8069b3bf77d0f9b3f99
#
_cell.length_a   1.000
_cell.length_b   1.000
_cell.length_c   1.000
_cell.angle_alpha   90.00
_cell.angle_beta   90.00
_cell.angle_gamma   90.00
#
_symmetry.space_group_name_H-M   'P 1'
#
loop_
_entity.id
_entity.type
_entity.pdbx_description
1 polymer ?
#
loop_
_entity_poly.entity_id
_entity_poly.type
_entity_poly.pdbx_seq_one_letter_code
_entity_poly.pdbx_strand_id
1 'polypeptide(L)'
;LRDAIGDLEDNPGDYFTGSYSTIFMSRNRKKLWSQPSFTIQASGRQAPIHPAGEPMVHVGKDKYIFSDGEENNRRLSVKEIARIQTFPDWYEFSRGTSNRNDNAKLDLVYKQIGNAVPVRLALAVAEPIAEFVKEQLEKEKEEAEYVVVRNVGEQKRMMA
;
A
#
# COMPACT_ATOMS: atom_id res chain seq x y z
N LEU A 1 -4.79 -4.20 11.98
CA LEU A 1 -4.38 -2.78 12.09
C LEU A 1 -3.38 -2.57 13.22
N ARG A 2 -3.58 -3.17 14.40
CA ARG A 2 -2.68 -2.99 15.55
C ARG A 2 -1.22 -3.29 15.21
N ASP A 3 -0.95 -4.37 14.51
CA ASP A 3 0.42 -4.77 14.13
C ASP A 3 1.11 -3.80 13.15
N ALA A 4 0.31 -3.07 12.37
CA ALA A 4 0.83 -2.15 11.37
C ALA A 4 1.07 -0.72 11.90
N ILE A 5 0.19 -0.25 12.80
CA ILE A 5 0.16 1.17 13.20
C ILE A 5 -0.04 1.39 14.70
N GLY A 6 -0.11 0.34 15.54
CA GLY A 6 -0.40 0.49 16.96
C GLY A 6 0.68 1.23 17.75
N ASP A 7 1.91 1.24 17.27
CA ASP A 7 3.04 1.99 17.84
C ASP A 7 3.08 3.47 17.44
N LEU A 8 2.20 3.90 16.53
CA LEU A 8 2.10 5.29 16.08
C LEU A 8 1.02 6.10 16.79
N GLU A 9 0.33 5.53 17.78
CA GLU A 9 -0.81 6.17 18.44
C GLU A 9 -0.44 7.53 19.04
N ASP A 10 0.74 7.64 19.67
CA ASP A 10 1.25 8.87 20.29
C ASP A 10 1.89 9.85 19.29
N ASN A 11 2.33 9.38 18.13
CA ASN A 11 2.97 10.20 17.10
C ASN A 11 2.56 9.78 15.68
N PRO A 12 1.31 10.03 15.32
CA PRO A 12 0.78 9.57 14.03
C PRO A 12 1.35 10.30 12.81
N GLY A 13 1.97 11.47 12.99
CA GLY A 13 2.33 12.36 11.90
C GLY A 13 1.14 13.12 11.31
N ASP A 14 1.32 13.69 10.12
CA ASP A 14 0.33 14.55 9.49
C ASP A 14 -0.86 13.77 8.93
N TYR A 15 -2.07 14.29 9.13
CA TYR A 15 -3.31 13.74 8.59
C TYR A 15 -4.22 14.81 8.02
N PHE A 16 -5.12 14.39 7.13
CA PHE A 16 -6.08 15.31 6.50
C PHE A 16 -7.15 15.76 7.49
N THR A 17 -7.28 17.08 7.71
CA THR A 17 -8.15 17.72 8.72
C THR A 17 -9.45 18.32 8.16
N GLY A 18 -9.76 18.11 6.87
CA GLY A 18 -10.99 18.62 6.27
C GLY A 18 -12.26 17.95 6.80
N SER A 19 -13.39 18.62 6.69
CA SER A 19 -14.72 18.12 7.09
C SER A 19 -15.08 16.79 6.46
N TYR A 20 -16.02 16.10 7.08
CA TYR A 20 -16.57 14.83 6.55
C TYR A 20 -17.76 15.11 5.63
N SER A 21 -17.70 14.60 4.40
CA SER A 21 -18.81 14.74 3.46
C SER A 21 -19.95 13.77 3.77
N THR A 22 -21.15 14.06 3.27
CA THR A 22 -22.32 13.16 3.38
C THR A 22 -22.03 11.77 2.75
N ILE A 23 -21.30 11.73 1.62
CA ILE A 23 -20.86 10.49 0.99
C ILE A 23 -19.87 9.72 1.87
N PHE A 24 -18.96 10.41 2.57
CA PHE A 24 -18.07 9.77 3.54
C PHE A 24 -18.87 9.16 4.68
N MET A 25 -19.83 9.89 5.23
CA MET A 25 -20.68 9.48 6.34
C MET A 25 -21.83 8.53 5.94
N SER A 26 -21.96 8.15 4.67
CA SER A 26 -22.95 7.15 4.23
C SER A 26 -22.56 5.70 4.57
N ARG A 27 -21.35 5.45 5.05
CA ARG A 27 -20.81 4.13 5.37
C ARG A 27 -19.99 4.18 6.65
N ASN A 28 -19.91 3.04 7.35
CA ASN A 28 -18.92 2.91 8.42
C ASN A 28 -17.50 2.99 7.84
N ARG A 29 -16.73 3.98 8.24
CA ARG A 29 -15.34 4.23 7.82
C ARG A 29 -14.31 3.85 8.88
N LYS A 30 -14.75 3.26 9.98
CA LYS A 30 -13.92 2.90 11.12
C LYS A 30 -13.82 1.38 11.26
N LYS A 31 -12.63 0.88 11.49
CA LYS A 31 -12.33 -0.51 11.80
C LYS A 31 -11.88 -0.62 13.25
N LEU A 32 -12.07 -1.79 13.83
CA LEU A 32 -11.44 -2.12 15.12
C LEU A 32 -9.97 -2.45 14.94
N TRP A 33 -9.21 -2.33 16.01
CA TRP A 33 -7.78 -2.67 16.03
C TRP A 33 -7.47 -4.10 15.58
N SER A 34 -8.34 -5.04 15.85
CA SER A 34 -8.22 -6.46 15.47
C SER A 34 -8.58 -6.76 14.01
N GLN A 35 -9.12 -5.77 13.29
CA GLN A 35 -9.56 -5.96 11.91
C GLN A 35 -8.50 -5.51 10.90
N PRO A 36 -8.50 -6.06 9.66
CA PRO A 36 -7.71 -5.50 8.56
C PRO A 36 -8.24 -4.11 8.18
N SER A 37 -7.37 -3.31 7.56
CA SER A 37 -7.75 -1.99 7.04
C SER A 37 -8.78 -2.10 5.91
N PHE A 38 -9.50 -1.00 5.69
CA PHE A 38 -10.14 -0.78 4.39
C PHE A 38 -9.08 -0.62 3.30
N THR A 39 -9.49 -0.80 2.05
CA THR A 39 -8.68 -0.41 0.89
C THR A 39 -8.29 1.07 1.00
N ILE A 40 -7.00 1.36 0.88
CA ILE A 40 -6.50 2.73 0.89
C ILE A 40 -6.84 3.39 -0.44
N GLN A 41 -7.59 4.48 -0.37
CA GLN A 41 -7.96 5.26 -1.54
C GLN A 41 -6.96 6.38 -1.80
N ALA A 42 -6.86 6.82 -3.05
CA ALA A 42 -5.94 7.85 -3.50
C ALA A 42 -6.41 9.28 -3.15
N SER A 43 -6.89 9.49 -1.92
CA SER A 43 -7.32 10.81 -1.43
C SER A 43 -7.36 10.86 0.10
N GLY A 44 -6.85 11.94 0.68
CA GLY A 44 -6.94 12.21 2.11
C GLY A 44 -8.39 12.40 2.59
N ARG A 45 -9.27 12.91 1.73
CA ARG A 45 -10.71 13.04 2.04
C ARG A 45 -11.41 11.70 2.29
N GLN A 46 -10.90 10.64 1.68
CA GLN A 46 -11.46 9.29 1.73
C GLN A 46 -10.67 8.35 2.66
N ALA A 47 -9.60 8.86 3.29
CA ALA A 47 -8.82 8.06 4.22
C ALA A 47 -9.72 7.50 5.35
N PRO A 48 -9.55 6.23 5.73
CA PRO A 48 -10.31 5.62 6.82
C PRO A 48 -10.11 6.36 8.15
N ILE A 49 -11.04 6.18 9.07
CA ILE A 49 -10.94 6.72 10.43
C ILE A 49 -10.00 5.83 11.24
N HIS A 50 -9.18 6.46 12.08
CA HIS A 50 -8.30 5.77 13.02
C HIS A 50 -9.08 4.86 13.98
N PRO A 51 -8.58 3.69 14.35
CA PRO A 51 -9.29 2.71 15.19
C PRO A 51 -9.60 3.17 16.62
N ALA A 52 -8.85 4.15 17.17
CA ALA A 52 -9.14 4.69 18.51
C ALA A 52 -10.52 5.38 18.54
N GLY A 53 -11.10 5.51 19.73
CA GLY A 53 -12.44 6.04 19.96
C GLY A 53 -13.54 5.02 19.61
N GLU A 54 -14.79 5.44 19.79
CA GLU A 54 -15.95 4.59 19.61
C GLU A 54 -16.27 4.30 18.13
N PRO A 55 -16.88 3.15 17.81
CA PRO A 55 -17.34 2.83 16.47
C PRO A 55 -18.37 3.85 15.95
N MET A 56 -18.42 4.03 14.63
CA MET A 56 -19.49 4.82 14.01
C MET A 56 -20.84 4.10 14.18
N VAL A 57 -21.89 4.87 14.49
CA VAL A 57 -23.26 4.38 14.71
C VAL A 57 -24.10 4.61 13.47
N HIS A 58 -24.83 3.57 13.05
CA HIS A 58 -25.82 3.66 11.97
C HIS A 58 -27.11 4.31 12.49
N VAL A 59 -27.53 5.42 11.92
CA VAL A 59 -28.69 6.20 12.40
C VAL A 59 -29.80 6.33 11.37
N GLY A 60 -29.63 5.81 10.16
CA GLY A 60 -30.64 5.86 9.12
C GLY A 60 -30.12 5.37 7.79
N LYS A 61 -30.96 5.36 6.74
CA LYS A 61 -30.55 4.92 5.40
C LYS A 61 -29.31 5.71 4.94
N ASP A 62 -28.23 4.98 4.67
CA ASP A 62 -26.95 5.53 4.19
C ASP A 62 -26.43 6.68 5.08
N LYS A 63 -26.61 6.56 6.42
CA LYS A 63 -26.15 7.57 7.37
C LYS A 63 -25.53 6.96 8.62
N TYR A 64 -24.28 7.32 8.85
CA TYR A 64 -23.53 7.03 10.07
C TYR A 64 -23.13 8.31 10.77
N ILE A 65 -22.95 8.26 12.07
CA ILE A 65 -22.41 9.36 12.88
C ILE A 65 -21.30 8.85 13.78
N PHE A 66 -20.48 9.75 14.29
CA PHE A 66 -19.55 9.47 15.38
C PHE A 66 -20.32 9.60 16.70
N SER A 67 -20.34 8.57 17.52
CA SER A 67 -21.05 8.58 18.80
C SER A 67 -20.40 9.47 19.84
N ASP A 68 -19.10 9.69 19.75
CA ASP A 68 -18.26 10.49 20.64
C ASP A 68 -17.81 11.83 20.05
N GLY A 69 -18.44 12.27 18.94
CA GLY A 69 -18.14 13.52 18.27
C GLY A 69 -17.06 13.40 17.17
N GLU A 70 -17.01 14.41 16.29
CA GLU A 70 -16.01 14.48 15.22
C GLU A 70 -14.60 14.78 15.75
N GLU A 71 -14.50 15.54 16.83
CA GLU A 71 -13.24 15.94 17.46
C GLU A 71 -12.42 14.78 18.03
N ASN A 72 -13.10 13.71 18.45
CA ASN A 72 -12.46 12.49 18.96
C ASN A 72 -12.11 11.48 17.85
N ASN A 73 -12.39 11.84 16.61
CA ASN A 73 -12.19 10.98 15.46
C ASN A 73 -11.33 11.68 14.40
N ARG A 74 -10.23 11.06 14.02
CA ARG A 74 -9.37 11.54 12.96
C ARG A 74 -9.24 10.50 11.84
N ARG A 75 -8.88 10.95 10.67
CA ARG A 75 -8.46 10.07 9.59
C ARG A 75 -7.11 9.44 9.90
N LEU A 76 -6.85 8.28 9.32
CA LEU A 76 -5.51 7.72 9.31
C LEU A 76 -4.53 8.72 8.70
N SER A 77 -3.38 8.86 9.32
CA SER A 77 -2.30 9.74 8.86
C SER A 77 -1.61 9.20 7.62
N VAL A 78 -0.80 10.03 6.99
CA VAL A 78 0.06 9.64 5.86
C VAL A 78 0.99 8.50 6.25
N LYS A 79 1.61 8.58 7.44
CA LYS A 79 2.52 7.56 7.96
C LYS A 79 1.79 6.24 8.24
N GLU A 80 0.60 6.31 8.81
CA GLU A 80 -0.22 5.13 9.08
C GLU A 80 -0.66 4.41 7.80
N ILE A 81 -1.16 5.15 6.81
CA ILE A 81 -1.55 4.52 5.54
C ILE A 81 -0.35 3.98 4.75
N ALA A 82 0.82 4.64 4.84
CA ALA A 82 2.04 4.15 4.24
C ALA A 82 2.45 2.80 4.84
N ARG A 83 2.42 2.66 6.17
CA ARG A 83 2.69 1.39 6.85
C ARG A 83 1.66 0.31 6.53
N ILE A 84 0.37 0.65 6.42
CA ILE A 84 -0.68 -0.28 5.99
C ILE A 84 -0.39 -0.78 4.56
N GLN A 85 0.10 0.08 3.67
CA GLN A 85 0.58 -0.27 2.33
C GLN A 85 2.00 -0.86 2.32
N THR A 86 2.54 -1.15 3.49
CA THR A 86 3.85 -1.78 3.71
C THR A 86 5.05 -1.00 3.15
N PHE A 87 4.93 0.33 3.01
CA PHE A 87 6.09 1.20 2.77
C PHE A 87 6.97 1.23 4.01
N PRO A 88 8.30 1.24 3.85
CA PRO A 88 9.21 1.40 4.97
C PRO A 88 9.18 2.84 5.51
N ASP A 89 9.44 3.03 6.79
CA ASP A 89 9.35 4.33 7.47
C ASP A 89 10.31 5.41 6.91
N TRP A 90 11.39 4.98 6.30
CA TRP A 90 12.37 5.89 5.66
C TRP A 90 11.93 6.39 4.29
N TYR A 91 10.83 5.86 3.72
CA TYR A 91 10.39 6.28 2.39
C TYR A 91 9.75 7.66 2.43
N GLU A 92 10.29 8.58 1.64
CA GLU A 92 9.81 9.95 1.56
C GLU A 92 8.86 10.16 0.36
N PHE A 93 7.69 10.73 0.66
CA PHE A 93 6.70 11.07 -0.35
C PHE A 93 6.80 12.55 -0.72
N SER A 94 6.67 12.86 -2.01
CA SER A 94 6.69 14.25 -2.48
C SER A 94 5.38 14.97 -2.13
N ARG A 95 5.51 16.14 -1.50
CA ARG A 95 4.38 17.06 -1.23
C ARG A 95 4.17 18.09 -2.34
N GLY A 96 4.95 18.00 -3.42
CA GLY A 96 4.97 18.99 -4.50
C GLY A 96 5.59 20.32 -4.09
N THR A 97 5.79 21.20 -5.07
CA THR A 97 6.46 22.50 -4.91
C THR A 97 5.49 23.70 -4.88
N SER A 98 4.19 23.46 -4.99
CA SER A 98 3.20 24.55 -5.11
C SER A 98 2.86 25.20 -3.77
N ASN A 99 2.45 26.49 -3.80
CA ASN A 99 1.95 27.25 -2.66
C ASN A 99 0.54 26.83 -2.20
N ARG A 100 0.21 25.54 -2.30
CA ARG A 100 -1.07 25.00 -1.85
C ARG A 100 -1.12 24.91 -0.33
N ASN A 101 -2.34 24.92 0.24
CA ASN A 101 -2.53 24.66 1.66
C ASN A 101 -2.08 23.24 2.05
N ASP A 102 -1.87 23.01 3.35
CA ASP A 102 -1.32 21.75 3.86
C ASP A 102 -2.18 20.53 3.51
N ASN A 103 -3.51 20.64 3.59
CA ASN A 103 -4.40 19.56 3.18
C ASN A 103 -4.25 19.18 1.70
N ALA A 104 -4.01 20.15 0.82
CA ALA A 104 -3.79 19.87 -0.60
C ALA A 104 -2.42 19.24 -0.85
N LYS A 105 -1.40 19.59 -0.08
CA LYS A 105 -0.09 18.92 -0.10
C LYS A 105 -0.18 17.49 0.42
N LEU A 106 -0.90 17.29 1.52
CA LEU A 106 -1.16 15.97 2.07
C LEU A 106 -1.94 15.09 1.09
N ASP A 107 -2.95 15.63 0.39
CA ASP A 107 -3.72 14.88 -0.60
C ASP A 107 -2.85 14.32 -1.74
N LEU A 108 -1.76 15.02 -2.11
CA LEU A 108 -0.78 14.49 -3.06
C LEU A 108 -0.07 13.25 -2.53
N VAL A 109 0.26 13.21 -1.25
CA VAL A 109 0.87 12.06 -0.60
C VAL A 109 -0.12 10.90 -0.50
N TYR A 110 -1.37 11.16 -0.08
CA TYR A 110 -2.42 10.14 -0.08
C TYR A 110 -2.63 9.53 -1.47
N LYS A 111 -2.53 10.34 -2.54
CA LYS A 111 -2.60 9.85 -3.93
C LYS A 111 -1.46 8.92 -4.28
N GLN A 112 -0.23 9.26 -3.91
CA GLN A 112 0.94 8.43 -4.17
C GLN A 112 0.78 7.06 -3.50
N ILE A 113 0.42 7.05 -2.22
CA ILE A 113 0.24 5.81 -1.46
C ILE A 113 -0.94 4.99 -1.97
N GLY A 114 -2.10 5.62 -2.19
CA GLY A 114 -3.33 4.92 -2.59
C GLY A 114 -3.30 4.36 -4.02
N ASN A 115 -2.46 4.92 -4.90
CA ASN A 115 -2.24 4.40 -6.26
C ASN A 115 -1.13 3.33 -6.32
N ALA A 116 -0.37 3.14 -5.26
CA ALA A 116 0.68 2.15 -5.21
C ALA A 116 0.14 0.75 -4.91
N VAL A 117 0.79 -0.26 -5.45
CA VAL A 117 0.64 -1.64 -4.98
C VAL A 117 1.37 -1.77 -3.64
N PRO A 118 0.78 -2.43 -2.62
CA PRO A 118 1.48 -2.67 -1.36
C PRO A 118 2.84 -3.35 -1.60
N VAL A 119 3.91 -2.82 -1.00
CA VAL A 119 5.28 -3.23 -1.31
C VAL A 119 5.50 -4.74 -1.10
N ARG A 120 5.01 -5.28 0.04
CA ARG A 120 5.12 -6.72 0.32
C ARG A 120 4.27 -7.58 -0.62
N LEU A 121 3.13 -7.08 -1.08
CA LEU A 121 2.33 -7.80 -2.07
C LEU A 121 3.05 -7.84 -3.42
N ALA A 122 3.63 -6.72 -3.85
CA ALA A 122 4.43 -6.68 -5.07
C ALA A 122 5.61 -7.67 -5.02
N LEU A 123 6.31 -7.73 -3.89
CA LEU A 123 7.40 -8.69 -3.66
C LEU A 123 6.88 -10.13 -3.77
N ALA A 124 5.84 -10.48 -3.02
CA ALA A 124 5.28 -11.84 -3.01
C ALA A 124 4.77 -12.31 -4.39
N VAL A 125 4.35 -11.38 -5.25
CA VAL A 125 3.95 -11.70 -6.65
C VAL A 125 5.18 -11.80 -7.55
N ALA A 126 6.20 -10.98 -7.33
CA ALA A 126 7.40 -10.93 -8.18
C ALA A 126 8.35 -12.12 -7.94
N GLU A 127 8.48 -12.59 -6.70
CA GLU A 127 9.41 -13.67 -6.34
C GLU A 127 9.19 -14.93 -7.18
N PRO A 128 8.00 -15.55 -7.25
CA PRO A 128 7.80 -16.77 -8.06
C PRO A 128 8.01 -16.53 -9.56
N ILE A 129 7.75 -15.32 -10.05
CA ILE A 129 8.01 -14.96 -11.46
C ILE A 129 9.53 -14.90 -11.70
N ALA A 130 10.28 -14.28 -10.80
CA ALA A 130 11.73 -14.18 -10.89
C ALA A 130 12.39 -15.57 -10.82
N GLU A 131 11.92 -16.45 -9.95
CA GLU A 131 12.39 -17.84 -9.87
C GLU A 131 12.13 -18.61 -11.18
N PHE A 132 10.91 -18.51 -11.71
CA PHE A 132 10.56 -19.13 -12.99
C PHE A 132 11.46 -18.64 -14.13
N VAL A 133 11.66 -17.33 -14.26
CA VAL A 133 12.52 -16.75 -15.31
C VAL A 133 13.96 -17.24 -15.15
N LYS A 134 14.47 -17.30 -13.93
CA LYS A 134 15.82 -17.79 -13.63
C LYS A 134 15.98 -19.25 -14.07
N GLU A 135 15.02 -20.10 -13.74
CA GLU A 135 15.03 -21.52 -14.16
C GLU A 135 15.00 -21.67 -15.70
N GLN A 136 14.22 -20.85 -16.40
CA GLN A 136 14.19 -20.91 -17.87
C GLN A 136 15.53 -20.45 -18.48
N LEU A 137 16.13 -19.40 -17.95
CA LEU A 137 17.44 -18.92 -18.40
C LEU A 137 18.56 -19.94 -18.14
N GLU A 138 18.51 -20.68 -17.03
CA GLU A 138 19.47 -21.76 -16.74
C GLU A 138 19.32 -22.92 -17.75
N LYS A 139 18.09 -23.34 -18.05
CA LYS A 139 17.83 -24.39 -19.08
C LYS A 139 18.30 -23.98 -20.46
N GLU A 140 18.03 -22.75 -20.88
CA GLU A 140 18.49 -22.21 -22.17
C GLU A 140 20.03 -22.20 -22.26
N LYS A 141 20.72 -21.89 -21.17
CA LYS A 141 22.19 -21.96 -21.14
C LYS A 141 22.72 -23.38 -21.25
N GLU A 142 22.12 -24.31 -20.51
CA GLU A 142 22.49 -25.73 -20.56
C GLU A 142 22.28 -26.33 -21.98
N GLU A 143 21.15 -26.00 -22.62
CA GLU A 143 20.85 -26.39 -23.98
C GLU A 143 21.86 -25.81 -24.99
N ALA A 144 22.18 -24.52 -24.85
CA ALA A 144 23.16 -23.87 -25.70
C ALA A 144 24.57 -24.48 -25.56
N GLU A 145 24.98 -24.78 -24.32
CA GLU A 145 26.27 -25.44 -24.05
C GLU A 145 26.31 -26.88 -24.63
N TYR A 146 25.22 -27.63 -24.48
CA TYR A 146 25.10 -28.97 -25.06
C TYR A 146 25.25 -28.96 -26.60
N VAL A 147 24.59 -27.98 -27.26
CA VAL A 147 24.70 -27.85 -28.75
C VAL A 147 26.13 -27.53 -29.17
N VAL A 148 26.83 -26.64 -28.45
CA VAL A 148 28.24 -26.32 -28.73
C VAL A 148 29.13 -27.53 -28.57
N VAL A 149 29.01 -28.30 -27.48
CA VAL A 149 29.80 -29.48 -27.21
C VAL A 149 29.58 -30.57 -28.28
N ARG A 150 28.32 -30.79 -28.68
CA ARG A 150 27.95 -31.73 -29.73
C ARG A 150 28.58 -31.38 -31.07
N ASN A 151 28.49 -30.11 -31.50
CA ASN A 151 29.04 -29.63 -32.75
C ASN A 151 30.57 -29.79 -32.80
N VAL A 152 31.28 -29.47 -31.71
CA VAL A 152 32.74 -29.68 -31.60
C VAL A 152 33.10 -31.17 -31.66
N GLY A 153 32.31 -32.05 -31.04
CA GLY A 153 32.51 -33.47 -31.07
C GLY A 153 32.32 -34.08 -32.48
N GLU A 154 31.30 -33.61 -33.22
CA GLU A 154 31.07 -34.04 -34.62
C GLU A 154 32.18 -33.56 -35.57
N GLN A 155 32.66 -32.30 -35.43
CA GLN A 155 33.78 -31.82 -36.23
C GLN A 155 35.07 -32.63 -36.01
N LYS A 156 35.40 -33.02 -34.77
CA LYS A 156 36.55 -33.86 -34.46
C LYS A 156 36.46 -35.25 -35.07
N ARG A 157 35.29 -35.84 -35.20
CA ARG A 157 35.08 -37.14 -35.83
C ARG A 157 35.19 -37.09 -37.35
N MET A 158 34.92 -35.96 -37.98
CA MET A 158 35.07 -35.80 -39.45
C MET A 158 36.51 -35.52 -39.88
N MET A 159 37.40 -35.17 -38.95
CA MET A 159 38.83 -34.85 -39.21
C MET A 159 39.77 -36.01 -38.84
N ALA A 160 39.25 -37.14 -38.31
CA ALA A 160 40.01 -38.33 -37.95
C ALA A 160 39.74 -39.46 -38.95
#